data_7bd546067b8171c25e73d3e46076b1bd
#
_entry.id   7bd546067b8171c25e73d3e46076b1bd
#
_cell.length_a   1.000
_cell.length_b   1.000
_cell.length_c   1.000
_cell.angle_alpha   90.00
_cell.angle_beta   90.00
_cell.angle_gamma   90.00
#
_symmetry.space_group_name_H-M   'P 1'
#
loop_
_entity.id
_entity.type
_entity.pdbx_description
1 polymer ?
#
loop_
_entity_poly.entity_id
_entity_poly.type
_entity_poly.pdbx_seq_one_letter_code
_entity_poly.pdbx_strand_id
1 'polypeptide(L)'
;MEFLRTPDEHFVDLPEFAYEPRYAEVLAGDGEGRARMAYLDEGPADGEVVLCLHGEPSWSFLYRHMIPVLVDAGLRVVAPDLIGFGRSDKPAHREDCTYQAHLDWLRALVIDELDLTAITLVCQDWGGLLGLRLVGEHPDRFARVVAANTFLPTGDRDPGEAF
;
A
#
# COMPACT_ATOMS: atom_id res chain seq x y z
N MET A 1 -4.56 -11.19 17.11
CA MET A 1 -5.25 -10.24 16.23
C MET A 1 -6.30 -10.99 15.41
N GLU A 2 -7.54 -10.50 15.38
CA GLU A 2 -8.64 -11.07 14.59
C GLU A 2 -8.86 -10.21 13.35
N PHE A 3 -9.16 -10.85 12.20
CA PHE A 3 -9.38 -10.15 10.94
C PHE A 3 -10.75 -10.47 10.35
N LEU A 4 -11.39 -9.44 9.81
CA LEU A 4 -12.60 -9.53 8.99
C LEU A 4 -12.20 -9.45 7.52
N ARG A 5 -13.03 -10.02 6.65
CA ARG A 5 -12.82 -10.00 5.20
C ARG A 5 -14.07 -9.56 4.48
N THR A 6 -13.94 -8.59 3.59
CA THR A 6 -15.04 -8.22 2.67
C THR A 6 -15.23 -9.35 1.68
N PRO A 7 -16.47 -9.85 1.47
CA PRO A 7 -16.75 -10.88 0.49
C PRO A 7 -16.38 -10.44 -0.93
N ASP A 8 -15.85 -11.36 -1.74
CA ASP A 8 -15.35 -11.07 -3.08
C ASP A 8 -16.45 -10.54 -4.03
N GLU A 9 -17.73 -10.89 -3.79
CA GLU A 9 -18.88 -10.40 -4.54
C GLU A 9 -19.05 -8.88 -4.51
N HIS A 10 -18.47 -8.19 -3.53
CA HIS A 10 -18.46 -6.72 -3.48
C HIS A 10 -17.47 -6.06 -4.44
N PHE A 11 -16.62 -6.84 -5.07
CA PHE A 11 -15.56 -6.36 -5.96
C PHE A 11 -15.78 -6.78 -7.44
N VAL A 12 -16.96 -7.32 -7.77
CA VAL A 12 -17.30 -7.67 -9.15
C VAL A 12 -17.90 -6.46 -9.88
N ASP A 13 -17.74 -6.43 -11.20
CA ASP A 13 -18.31 -5.44 -12.10
C ASP A 13 -18.01 -3.97 -11.74
N LEU A 14 -16.84 -3.73 -11.15
CA LEU A 14 -16.39 -2.37 -10.83
C LEU A 14 -16.07 -1.59 -12.12
N PRO A 15 -16.57 -0.34 -12.25
CA PRO A 15 -16.37 0.43 -13.47
C PRO A 15 -14.88 0.73 -13.70
N GLU A 16 -14.39 0.40 -14.90
CA GLU A 16 -13.01 0.67 -15.34
C GLU A 16 -11.95 0.06 -14.41
N PHE A 17 -12.27 -1.09 -13.78
CA PHE A 17 -11.38 -1.77 -12.83
C PHE A 17 -11.43 -3.29 -13.02
N ALA A 18 -10.89 -3.76 -14.12
CA ALA A 18 -10.84 -5.19 -14.49
C ALA A 18 -9.51 -5.86 -14.06
N TYR A 19 -8.92 -5.40 -12.95
CA TYR A 19 -7.66 -5.95 -12.45
C TYR A 19 -7.90 -7.11 -11.50
N GLU A 20 -7.15 -8.18 -11.71
CA GLU A 20 -7.16 -9.35 -10.82
C GLU A 20 -6.20 -9.13 -9.66
N PRO A 21 -6.66 -9.23 -8.41
CA PRO A 21 -5.79 -9.04 -7.25
C PRO A 21 -4.86 -10.25 -7.06
N ARG A 22 -3.63 -9.96 -6.63
CA ARG A 22 -2.75 -10.93 -5.99
C ARG A 22 -2.85 -10.77 -4.49
N TYR A 23 -2.40 -11.77 -3.75
CA TYR A 23 -2.47 -11.80 -2.29
C TYR A 23 -1.14 -12.24 -1.69
N ALA A 24 -0.75 -11.58 -0.61
CA ALA A 24 0.37 -11.97 0.23
C ALA A 24 -0.07 -12.09 1.68
N GLU A 25 0.54 -13.01 2.42
CA GLU A 25 0.37 -13.15 3.87
C GLU A 25 1.43 -12.29 4.57
N VAL A 26 1.02 -11.20 5.18
CA VAL A 26 1.92 -10.25 5.85
C VAL A 26 1.77 -10.32 7.37
N LEU A 27 2.88 -10.14 8.08
CA LEU A 27 2.92 -10.14 9.53
C LEU A 27 3.10 -8.73 10.06
N ALA A 28 2.39 -8.38 11.14
CA ALA A 28 2.75 -7.22 11.95
C ALA A 28 4.04 -7.52 12.74
N GLY A 29 4.75 -6.46 13.16
CA GLY A 29 6.06 -6.57 13.79
C GLY A 29 6.11 -7.35 15.11
N ASP A 30 4.98 -7.52 15.80
CA ASP A 30 4.83 -8.36 16.99
C ASP A 30 4.79 -9.87 16.69
N GLY A 31 4.70 -10.23 15.39
CA GLY A 31 4.58 -11.62 14.95
C GLY A 31 3.26 -12.30 15.25
N GLU A 32 2.31 -11.57 15.85
CA GLU A 32 0.97 -12.04 16.15
C GLU A 32 -0.02 -11.57 15.07
N GLY A 33 -0.47 -12.48 14.26
CA GLY A 33 -1.51 -12.25 13.26
C GLY A 33 -0.98 -12.09 11.84
N ARG A 34 -1.30 -13.09 11.03
CA ARG A 34 -1.14 -13.03 9.58
C ARG A 34 -2.36 -12.34 8.99
N ALA A 35 -2.12 -11.24 8.26
CA ALA A 35 -3.13 -10.57 7.48
C ALA A 35 -2.93 -10.90 6.01
N ARG A 36 -4.01 -11.16 5.28
CA ARG A 36 -3.97 -11.26 3.82
C ARG A 36 -4.01 -9.85 3.24
N MET A 37 -2.95 -9.42 2.57
CA MET A 37 -2.88 -8.17 1.85
C MET A 37 -3.09 -8.40 0.36
N ALA A 38 -4.08 -7.71 -0.21
CA ALA A 38 -4.32 -7.69 -1.64
C ALA A 38 -3.42 -6.65 -2.31
N TYR A 39 -2.96 -6.93 -3.52
CA TYR A 39 -2.24 -5.95 -4.33
C TYR A 39 -2.44 -6.24 -5.82
N LEU A 40 -2.36 -5.20 -6.63
CA LEU A 40 -2.25 -5.30 -8.07
C LEU A 40 -0.76 -5.35 -8.45
N ASP A 41 -0.43 -6.08 -9.51
CA ASP A 41 0.93 -6.18 -10.05
C ASP A 41 0.82 -6.30 -11.56
N GLU A 42 0.85 -5.17 -12.23
CA GLU A 42 0.51 -4.99 -13.63
C GLU A 42 1.72 -4.52 -14.44
N GLY A 43 1.78 -4.91 -15.70
CA GLY A 43 2.85 -4.55 -16.62
C GLY A 43 3.96 -5.61 -16.72
N PRO A 44 5.08 -5.28 -17.40
CA PRO A 44 6.17 -6.22 -17.61
C PRO A 44 6.90 -6.54 -16.30
N ALA A 45 7.19 -7.82 -16.07
CA ALA A 45 7.82 -8.28 -14.81
C ALA A 45 9.23 -7.70 -14.58
N ASP A 46 9.92 -7.32 -15.66
CA ASP A 46 11.24 -6.69 -15.68
C ASP A 46 11.19 -5.16 -15.83
N GLY A 47 10.01 -4.56 -15.83
CA GLY A 47 9.83 -3.10 -15.89
C GLY A 47 10.31 -2.39 -14.62
N GLU A 48 10.69 -1.11 -14.76
CA GLU A 48 10.95 -0.27 -13.58
C GLU A 48 9.70 -0.21 -12.68
N VAL A 49 9.90 -0.43 -11.38
CA VAL A 49 8.79 -0.55 -10.43
C VAL A 49 8.22 0.81 -10.04
N VAL A 50 6.90 0.95 -10.16
CA VAL A 50 6.12 2.05 -9.59
C VAL A 50 5.22 1.50 -8.49
N LEU A 51 5.51 1.85 -7.24
CA LEU A 51 4.70 1.51 -6.08
C LEU A 51 3.68 2.61 -5.84
N CYS A 52 2.38 2.30 -5.96
CA CYS A 52 1.28 3.25 -5.81
C CYS A 52 0.58 3.03 -4.46
N LEU A 53 0.74 3.96 -3.52
CA LEU A 53 0.17 3.88 -2.18
C LEU A 53 -1.00 4.86 -2.00
N HIS A 54 -2.20 4.30 -1.84
CA HIS A 54 -3.44 5.06 -1.60
C HIS A 54 -3.53 5.57 -0.16
N GLY A 55 -4.48 6.47 0.08
CA GLY A 55 -4.86 6.94 1.40
C GLY A 55 -6.28 6.56 1.80
N GLU A 56 -6.76 7.13 2.89
CA GLU A 56 -8.11 6.94 3.40
C GLU A 56 -9.10 7.87 2.66
N PRO A 57 -10.32 7.41 2.35
CA PRO A 57 -10.91 6.07 2.53
C PRO A 57 -10.77 5.20 1.27
N SER A 58 -9.74 5.40 0.49
CA SER A 58 -9.55 4.77 -0.81
C SER A 58 -8.86 3.38 -0.71
N TRP A 59 -8.56 2.80 -1.86
CA TRP A 59 -7.82 1.56 -2.07
C TRP A 59 -7.19 1.56 -3.47
N SER A 60 -6.61 0.50 -3.98
CA SER A 60 -5.95 0.46 -5.30
C SER A 60 -6.83 0.95 -6.45
N PHE A 61 -8.17 0.94 -6.30
CA PHE A 61 -9.13 1.52 -7.24
C PHE A 61 -8.86 3.00 -7.57
N LEU A 62 -8.22 3.75 -6.65
CA LEU A 62 -7.79 5.13 -6.88
C LEU A 62 -6.93 5.24 -8.14
N TYR A 63 -6.09 4.26 -8.37
CA TYR A 63 -5.08 4.28 -9.43
C TYR A 63 -5.54 3.67 -10.76
N ARG A 64 -6.81 3.25 -10.90
CA ARG A 64 -7.34 2.55 -12.08
C ARG A 64 -7.07 3.24 -13.40
N HIS A 65 -7.02 4.58 -13.43
CA HIS A 65 -6.71 5.34 -14.64
C HIS A 65 -5.21 5.63 -14.81
N MET A 66 -4.43 5.56 -13.74
CA MET A 66 -2.99 5.75 -13.79
C MET A 66 -2.28 4.47 -14.22
N ILE A 67 -2.75 3.33 -13.75
CA ILE A 67 -2.15 2.01 -14.06
C ILE A 67 -1.94 1.81 -15.56
N PRO A 68 -2.96 1.93 -16.43
CA PRO A 68 -2.77 1.67 -17.86
C PRO A 68 -1.76 2.63 -18.52
N VAL A 69 -1.73 3.89 -18.09
CA VAL A 69 -0.76 4.87 -18.62
C VAL A 69 0.68 4.49 -18.28
N LEU A 70 0.91 4.02 -17.05
CA LEU A 70 2.24 3.59 -16.61
C LEU A 70 2.65 2.27 -17.27
N VAL A 71 1.73 1.32 -17.39
CA VAL A 71 1.96 0.03 -18.05
C VAL A 71 2.26 0.22 -19.54
N ASP A 72 1.52 1.08 -20.23
CA ASP A 72 1.77 1.42 -21.64
C ASP A 72 3.14 2.09 -21.86
N ALA A 73 3.66 2.75 -20.82
CA ALA A 73 5.02 3.29 -20.81
C ALA A 73 6.11 2.23 -20.50
N GLY A 74 5.74 0.96 -20.30
CA GLY A 74 6.66 -0.14 -20.03
C GLY A 74 7.05 -0.28 -18.56
N LEU A 75 6.31 0.35 -17.64
CA LEU A 75 6.57 0.28 -16.21
C LEU A 75 5.79 -0.87 -15.56
N ARG A 76 6.33 -1.44 -14.48
CA ARG A 76 5.63 -2.38 -13.60
C ARG A 76 4.97 -1.63 -12.46
N VAL A 77 3.66 -1.75 -12.33
CA VAL A 77 2.88 -1.05 -11.30
C VAL A 77 2.47 -2.03 -10.21
N VAL A 78 2.89 -1.76 -8.98
CA VAL A 78 2.46 -2.47 -7.78
C VAL A 78 1.57 -1.53 -6.96
N ALA A 79 0.31 -1.91 -6.75
CA ALA A 79 -0.65 -1.09 -6.01
C ALA A 79 -1.36 -1.93 -4.93
N PRO A 80 -0.86 -1.94 -3.69
CA PRO A 80 -1.49 -2.66 -2.60
C PRO A 80 -2.78 -1.96 -2.13
N ASP A 81 -3.71 -2.77 -1.64
CA ASP A 81 -4.76 -2.34 -0.74
C ASP A 81 -4.19 -2.40 0.67
N LEU A 82 -3.99 -1.29 1.33
CA LEU A 82 -3.49 -1.27 2.70
C LEU A 82 -4.41 -2.09 3.62
N ILE A 83 -3.85 -2.74 4.65
CA ILE A 83 -4.66 -3.48 5.63
C ILE A 83 -5.73 -2.55 6.21
N GLY A 84 -6.97 -3.04 6.29
CA GLY A 84 -8.16 -2.23 6.61
C GLY A 84 -8.96 -1.78 5.40
N PHE A 85 -8.40 -1.82 4.19
CA PHE A 85 -9.01 -1.26 2.98
C PHE A 85 -9.21 -2.31 1.87
N GLY A 86 -10.05 -1.97 0.91
CA GLY A 86 -10.28 -2.73 -0.32
C GLY A 86 -10.47 -4.23 -0.11
N ARG A 87 -9.69 -5.04 -0.83
CA ARG A 87 -9.71 -6.50 -0.80
C ARG A 87 -8.83 -7.11 0.31
N SER A 88 -8.03 -6.28 1.00
CA SER A 88 -7.19 -6.72 2.12
C SER A 88 -8.01 -7.03 3.36
N ASP A 89 -7.46 -7.83 4.26
CA ASP A 89 -8.06 -8.13 5.56
C ASP A 89 -8.17 -6.85 6.43
N LYS A 90 -9.12 -6.84 7.34
CA LYS A 90 -9.44 -5.71 8.21
C LYS A 90 -9.34 -6.14 9.66
N PRO A 91 -8.46 -5.50 10.48
CA PRO A 91 -8.45 -5.77 11.91
C PRO A 91 -9.85 -5.59 12.50
N ALA A 92 -10.30 -6.56 13.31
CA ALA A 92 -11.63 -6.53 13.91
C ALA A 92 -11.71 -5.51 15.06
N HIS A 93 -10.57 -5.16 15.67
CA HIS A 93 -10.50 -4.27 16.81
C HIS A 93 -9.71 -3.01 16.46
N ARG A 94 -10.20 -1.87 16.93
CA ARG A 94 -9.61 -0.55 16.63
C ARG A 94 -8.18 -0.43 17.20
N GLU A 95 -7.91 -1.02 18.32
CA GLU A 95 -6.60 -1.04 18.98
C GLU A 95 -5.51 -1.73 18.16
N ASP A 96 -5.90 -2.61 17.23
CA ASP A 96 -4.99 -3.27 16.32
C ASP A 96 -4.58 -2.38 15.13
N CYS A 97 -5.34 -1.30 14.86
CA CYS A 97 -5.11 -0.36 13.78
C CYS A 97 -4.14 0.75 14.21
N THR A 98 -2.87 0.43 14.42
CA THR A 98 -1.86 1.42 14.76
C THR A 98 -1.03 1.83 13.54
N TYR A 99 -0.45 3.03 13.59
CA TYR A 99 0.48 3.49 12.55
C TYR A 99 1.63 2.49 12.33
N GLN A 100 2.19 1.97 13.44
CA GLN A 100 3.29 1.02 13.37
C GLN A 100 2.87 -0.30 12.74
N ALA A 101 1.69 -0.84 13.07
CA ALA A 101 1.19 -2.06 12.46
C ALA A 101 1.01 -1.90 10.93
N HIS A 102 0.45 -0.77 10.50
CA HIS A 102 0.31 -0.47 9.07
C HIS A 102 1.68 -0.37 8.35
N LEU A 103 2.66 0.25 8.99
CA LEU A 103 4.02 0.32 8.44
C LEU A 103 4.66 -1.07 8.34
N ASP A 104 4.51 -1.91 9.37
CA ASP A 104 5.06 -3.25 9.41
C ASP A 104 4.45 -4.15 8.33
N TRP A 105 3.12 -4.10 8.13
CA TRP A 105 2.45 -4.84 7.06
C TRP A 105 2.91 -4.37 5.67
N LEU A 106 3.01 -3.05 5.47
CA LEU A 106 3.49 -2.51 4.19
C LEU A 106 4.93 -2.92 3.92
N ARG A 107 5.81 -2.83 4.93
CA ARG A 107 7.20 -3.27 4.85
C ARG A 107 7.27 -4.76 4.50
N ALA A 108 6.50 -5.59 5.20
CA ALA A 108 6.45 -7.02 4.95
C ALA A 108 6.08 -7.35 3.51
N LEU A 109 5.11 -6.63 2.92
CA LEU A 109 4.77 -6.82 1.51
C LEU A 109 5.90 -6.34 0.58
N VAL A 110 6.33 -5.10 0.73
CA VAL A 110 7.21 -4.42 -0.26
C VAL A 110 8.63 -4.95 -0.22
N ILE A 111 9.16 -5.17 0.99
CA ILE A 111 10.57 -5.52 1.21
C ILE A 111 10.75 -7.03 1.36
N ASP A 112 9.93 -7.68 2.20
CA ASP A 112 10.18 -9.06 2.58
C ASP A 112 9.56 -10.06 1.58
N GLU A 113 8.34 -9.81 1.10
CA GLU A 113 7.60 -10.73 0.21
C GLU A 113 7.91 -10.48 -1.26
N LEU A 114 7.84 -9.22 -1.71
CA LEU A 114 8.03 -8.86 -3.12
C LEU A 114 9.48 -8.48 -3.45
N ASP A 115 10.33 -8.25 -2.46
CA ASP A 115 11.75 -7.84 -2.59
C ASP A 115 11.96 -6.72 -3.63
N LEU A 116 11.08 -5.70 -3.60
CA LEU A 116 11.12 -4.63 -4.59
C LEU A 116 12.36 -3.76 -4.41
N THR A 117 12.95 -3.36 -5.53
CA THR A 117 14.14 -2.50 -5.58
C THR A 117 13.99 -1.44 -6.66
N ALA A 118 14.82 -0.38 -6.61
CA ALA A 118 14.79 0.73 -7.54
C ALA A 118 13.39 1.37 -7.68
N ILE A 119 12.62 1.38 -6.61
CA ILE A 119 11.21 1.75 -6.57
C ILE A 119 11.03 3.24 -6.86
N THR A 120 10.10 3.58 -7.76
CA THR A 120 9.47 4.90 -7.82
C THR A 120 8.22 4.86 -6.97
N LEU A 121 8.26 5.53 -5.81
CA LEU A 121 7.08 5.68 -4.96
C LEU A 121 6.14 6.74 -5.53
N VAL A 122 4.87 6.40 -5.71
CA VAL A 122 3.76 7.35 -5.95
C VAL A 122 2.81 7.22 -4.78
N CYS A 123 2.62 8.28 -4.01
CA CYS A 123 1.85 8.20 -2.78
C CYS A 123 0.95 9.43 -2.56
N GLN A 124 -0.14 9.20 -1.85
CA GLN A 124 -1.15 10.20 -1.53
C GLN A 124 -1.70 9.94 -0.13
N ASP A 125 -1.97 11.01 0.66
CA ASP A 125 -2.61 10.95 1.98
C ASP A 125 -1.88 9.99 2.94
N TRP A 126 -2.56 9.02 3.58
CA TRP A 126 -1.95 7.99 4.43
C TRP A 126 -0.89 7.14 3.71
N GLY A 127 -1.07 6.89 2.41
CA GLY A 127 -0.04 6.23 1.61
C GLY A 127 1.28 7.02 1.59
N GLY A 128 1.20 8.36 1.72
CA GLY A 128 2.37 9.21 1.87
C GLY A 128 3.01 9.11 3.26
N LEU A 129 2.20 9.13 4.33
CA LEU A 129 2.70 8.98 5.70
C LEU A 129 3.47 7.66 5.89
N LEU A 130 2.92 6.56 5.37
CA LEU A 130 3.55 5.24 5.44
C LEU A 130 4.71 5.09 4.45
N GLY A 131 4.49 5.50 3.19
CA GLY A 131 5.48 5.35 2.13
C GLY A 131 6.73 6.18 2.35
N LEU A 132 6.60 7.45 2.76
CA LEU A 132 7.76 8.31 3.06
C LEU A 132 8.55 7.80 4.27
N ARG A 133 7.88 7.21 5.25
CA ARG A 133 8.53 6.56 6.37
C ARG A 133 9.32 5.33 5.90
N LEU A 134 8.72 4.50 5.03
CA LEU A 134 9.38 3.33 4.46
C LEU A 134 10.62 3.73 3.63
N VAL A 135 10.54 4.84 2.86
CA VAL A 135 11.70 5.42 2.16
C VAL A 135 12.81 5.80 3.14
N GLY A 136 12.46 6.42 4.26
CA GLY A 136 13.43 6.82 5.29
C GLY A 136 14.14 5.63 5.95
N GLU A 137 13.44 4.52 6.13
CA GLU A 137 13.98 3.28 6.74
C GLU A 137 14.77 2.40 5.75
N HIS A 138 14.42 2.45 4.45
CA HIS A 138 15.01 1.63 3.39
C HIS A 138 15.41 2.47 2.17
N PRO A 139 16.23 3.53 2.31
CA PRO A 139 16.51 4.48 1.23
C PRO A 139 17.18 3.83 0.01
N ASP A 140 17.88 2.75 0.20
CA ASP A 140 18.54 1.96 -0.86
C ASP A 140 17.56 1.22 -1.77
N ARG A 141 16.32 1.03 -1.34
CA ARG A 141 15.27 0.39 -2.13
C ARG A 141 14.55 1.36 -3.09
N PHE A 142 14.65 2.66 -2.87
CA PHE A 142 13.89 3.67 -3.59
C PHE A 142 14.77 4.54 -4.49
N ALA A 143 14.34 4.71 -5.75
CA ALA A 143 15.00 5.55 -6.72
C ALA A 143 14.39 6.96 -6.81
N ARG A 144 13.06 7.06 -6.67
CA ARG A 144 12.30 8.31 -6.85
C ARG A 144 11.08 8.35 -5.94
N VAL A 145 10.60 9.56 -5.65
CA VAL A 145 9.36 9.79 -4.89
C VAL A 145 8.51 10.82 -5.60
N VAL A 146 7.24 10.50 -5.77
CA VAL A 146 6.17 11.40 -6.21
C VAL A 146 5.13 11.46 -5.10
N ALA A 147 5.10 12.55 -4.36
CA ALA A 147 4.17 12.76 -3.25
C ALA A 147 3.09 13.77 -3.65
N ALA A 148 1.83 13.39 -3.50
CA ALA A 148 0.68 14.22 -3.82
C ALA A 148 -0.28 14.27 -2.64
N ASN A 149 -0.73 15.46 -2.25
CA ASN A 149 -1.75 15.66 -1.21
C ASN A 149 -1.46 14.86 0.08
N THR A 150 -0.21 14.95 0.54
CA THR A 150 0.28 14.31 1.76
C THR A 150 1.25 15.23 2.49
N PHE A 151 1.77 14.81 3.62
CA PHE A 151 2.80 15.55 4.35
C PHE A 151 3.77 14.57 5.03
N LEU A 152 4.95 15.06 5.38
CA LEU A 152 5.94 14.33 6.14
C LEU A 152 6.10 15.01 7.51
N PRO A 153 5.65 14.38 8.60
CA PRO A 153 5.87 14.91 9.95
C PRO A 153 7.37 14.95 10.26
N THR A 154 7.88 16.12 10.63
CA THR A 154 9.29 16.31 10.99
C THR A 154 9.57 16.10 12.47
N GLY A 155 8.50 15.97 13.28
CA GLY A 155 8.60 15.87 14.74
C GLY A 155 8.85 17.22 15.44
N ASP A 156 8.95 18.31 14.70
CA ASP A 156 9.22 19.66 15.27
C ASP A 156 7.99 20.26 15.97
N ARG A 157 6.83 19.69 15.75
CA ARG A 157 5.56 20.10 16.36
C ARG A 157 4.81 18.88 16.89
N ASP A 158 4.26 19.03 18.09
CA ASP A 158 3.26 18.09 18.58
C ASP A 158 2.05 18.18 17.64
N PRO A 159 1.62 17.08 17.00
CA PRO A 159 0.45 17.08 16.12
C PRO A 159 -0.85 17.44 16.89
N GLY A 160 -0.81 17.48 18.21
CA GLY A 160 -1.98 17.73 19.04
C GLY A 160 -2.99 16.60 19.01
N GLU A 161 -4.21 16.87 19.45
CA GLU A 161 -5.32 15.92 19.46
C GLU A 161 -5.95 15.68 18.06
N ALA A 162 -5.33 16.15 16.98
CA ALA A 162 -5.87 16.10 15.61
C ALA A 162 -5.57 14.80 14.86
N PHE A 163 -4.90 13.84 15.52
CA PHE A 163 -4.63 12.50 14.99
C PHE A 163 -5.08 11.41 15.95
#